data_f7fe2bfaf5f9fb44dafd8817d9b7d7e2
#
_entry.id   f7fe2bfaf5f9fb44dafd8817d9b7d7e2
#
_cell.length_a   1.000
_cell.length_b   1.000
_cell.length_c   1.000
_cell.angle_alpha   90.00
_cell.angle_beta   90.00
_cell.angle_gamma   90.00
#
_symmetry.space_group_name_H-M   'P 1'
#
loop_
_entity.id
_entity.type
_entity.pdbx_description
1 polymer ?
#
loop_
_entity_poly.entity_id
_entity_poly.type
_entity_poly.pdbx_seq_one_letter_code
_entity_poly.pdbx_strand_id
1 'polypeptide(L)'
;FTGCTMGEYFRDNGMHAVIIYDDLSKQAVAYRQMSLLLRRPPGREAYPGDVFYLHSRLLERAAKLNDEQGNGSLTALPVIETQANDVSAYIPTNVISITDGQIFLETNLFFQGIRPAVNVGLSVSRVGSSAQTKAMKKVAGKIKGELAQYREMAAFAQFGSDLDASTQRLLNRGSRLTELLKQPQFSPLKMEEQVAVIWAGTNGYLDALPLSKVRAFEDGLLSLLRGKHIDLLNAIRDSKDLSDDNAAKLKGVVEGFAKTFA
;
A
#
# COMPACT_ATOMS: atom_id res chain seq x y z
N PHE A 1 24.70 -2.83 1.63
CA PHE A 1 25.46 -1.59 1.82
C PHE A 1 25.94 -1.00 0.50
N THR A 2 26.54 -1.81 -0.39
CA THR A 2 26.98 -1.35 -1.73
C THR A 2 25.79 -0.80 -2.54
N GLY A 3 24.68 -1.53 -2.61
CA GLY A 3 23.47 -1.05 -3.31
C GLY A 3 22.95 0.27 -2.75
N CYS A 4 22.99 0.45 -1.42
CA CYS A 4 22.61 1.71 -0.79
C CYS A 4 23.52 2.87 -1.26
N THR A 5 24.81 2.67 -1.32
CA THR A 5 25.76 3.68 -1.82
C THR A 5 25.48 4.04 -3.29
N MET A 6 25.11 3.06 -4.12
CA MET A 6 24.68 3.33 -5.49
C MET A 6 23.38 4.16 -5.52
N GLY A 7 22.43 3.88 -4.64
CA GLY A 7 21.20 4.67 -4.49
C GLY A 7 21.45 6.10 -4.01
N GLU A 8 22.41 6.28 -3.10
CA GLU A 8 22.83 7.61 -2.61
C GLU A 8 23.39 8.49 -3.73
N TYR A 9 24.10 7.90 -4.68
CA TYR A 9 24.60 8.65 -5.83
C TYR A 9 23.45 9.35 -6.56
N PHE A 10 22.35 8.67 -6.82
CA PHE A 10 21.18 9.27 -7.48
C PHE A 10 20.53 10.33 -6.58
N ARG A 11 20.32 10.03 -5.29
CA ARG A 11 19.77 10.97 -4.32
C ARG A 11 20.57 12.27 -4.25
N ASP A 12 21.88 12.17 -4.12
CA ASP A 12 22.78 13.32 -3.90
C ASP A 12 22.97 14.15 -5.20
N ASN A 13 22.59 13.62 -6.36
CA ASN A 13 22.56 14.33 -7.64
C ASN A 13 21.14 14.80 -8.04
N GLY A 14 20.23 14.97 -7.10
CA GLY A 14 18.89 15.51 -7.32
C GLY A 14 17.93 14.54 -8.00
N MET A 15 18.27 13.27 -8.10
CA MET A 15 17.42 12.23 -8.68
C MET A 15 16.70 11.43 -7.61
N HIS A 16 15.87 10.48 -8.03
CA HIS A 16 15.09 9.63 -7.13
C HIS A 16 15.46 8.16 -7.35
N ALA A 17 15.67 7.43 -6.25
CA ALA A 17 15.97 6.01 -6.29
C ALA A 17 15.10 5.24 -5.28
N VAL A 18 14.84 3.98 -5.58
CA VAL A 18 14.20 3.02 -4.68
C VAL A 18 15.15 1.85 -4.50
N ILE A 19 15.33 1.41 -3.26
CA ILE A 19 16.10 0.22 -2.93
C ILE A 19 15.24 -0.77 -2.16
N ILE A 20 15.29 -2.03 -2.54
CA ILE A 20 14.58 -3.12 -1.88
C ILE A 20 15.62 -4.01 -1.23
N TYR A 21 15.50 -4.23 0.09
CA TYR A 21 16.35 -5.16 0.83
C TYR A 21 15.61 -6.46 1.07
N ASP A 22 15.83 -7.45 0.25
CA ASP A 22 15.21 -8.77 0.36
C ASP A 22 16.23 -9.85 0.75
N ASP A 23 16.39 -10.15 2.04
CA ASP A 23 15.73 -9.54 3.19
C ASP A 23 16.73 -9.23 4.33
N LEU A 24 16.31 -8.37 5.25
CA LEU A 24 17.12 -8.01 6.40
C LEU A 24 17.09 -9.06 7.53
N SER A 25 16.10 -9.95 7.56
CA SER A 25 16.06 -11.08 8.50
C SER A 25 17.23 -12.03 8.24
N LYS A 26 17.48 -12.39 6.98
CA LYS A 26 18.62 -13.23 6.57
C LYS A 26 19.95 -12.52 6.83
N GLN A 27 20.02 -11.20 6.59
CA GLN A 27 21.20 -10.42 6.93
C GLN A 27 21.50 -10.50 8.43
N ALA A 28 20.48 -10.36 9.29
CA ALA A 28 20.67 -10.46 10.75
C ALA A 28 21.15 -11.86 11.16
N VAL A 29 20.58 -12.92 10.55
CA VAL A 29 21.01 -14.30 10.82
C VAL A 29 22.46 -14.52 10.43
N ALA A 30 22.89 -14.07 9.25
CA ALA A 30 24.27 -14.16 8.81
C ALA A 30 25.23 -13.39 9.74
N TYR A 31 24.83 -12.21 10.18
CA TYR A 31 25.59 -11.40 11.13
C TYR A 31 25.70 -12.07 12.50
N ARG A 32 24.62 -12.70 13.00
CA ARG A 32 24.63 -13.51 14.21
C ARG A 32 25.61 -14.68 14.11
N GLN A 33 25.56 -15.43 13.02
CA GLN A 33 26.46 -16.56 12.78
C GLN A 33 27.94 -16.13 12.81
N MET A 34 28.28 -15.07 12.08
CA MET A 34 29.64 -14.50 12.11
C MET A 34 30.07 -14.07 13.50
N SER A 35 29.18 -13.39 14.22
CA SER A 35 29.48 -12.90 15.58
C SER A 35 29.74 -14.01 16.57
N LEU A 36 28.96 -15.10 16.50
CA LEU A 36 29.16 -16.30 17.33
C LEU A 36 30.47 -17.02 17.00
N LEU A 37 30.83 -17.13 15.73
CA LEU A 37 32.13 -17.68 15.30
C LEU A 37 33.28 -16.87 15.84
N LEU A 38 33.15 -15.53 15.86
CA LEU A 38 34.12 -14.61 16.43
C LEU A 38 34.06 -14.55 17.96
N ARG A 39 33.28 -15.43 18.62
CA ARG A 39 33.09 -15.51 20.08
C ARG A 39 32.63 -14.19 20.72
N ARG A 40 31.90 -13.36 19.99
CA ARG A 40 31.23 -12.20 20.58
C ARG A 40 30.11 -12.65 21.51
N PRO A 41 29.93 -11.99 22.69
CA PRO A 41 28.86 -12.40 23.60
C PRO A 41 27.48 -12.23 22.96
N PRO A 42 26.62 -13.27 23.02
CA PRO A 42 25.28 -13.19 22.51
C PRO A 42 24.36 -12.36 23.41
N GLY A 43 23.47 -11.60 22.83
CA GLY A 43 22.37 -10.91 23.49
C GLY A 43 21.01 -11.63 23.27
N ARG A 44 19.94 -10.84 23.19
CA ARG A 44 18.58 -11.36 22.96
C ARG A 44 18.53 -12.21 21.68
N GLU A 45 17.89 -13.37 21.75
CA GLU A 45 17.78 -14.35 20.66
C GLU A 45 19.13 -14.72 20.01
N ALA A 46 20.19 -14.67 20.84
CA ALA A 46 21.57 -14.91 20.44
C ALA A 46 22.13 -13.93 19.39
N TYR A 47 21.45 -12.83 19.11
CA TYR A 47 22.00 -11.75 18.28
C TYR A 47 23.07 -10.95 19.04
N PRO A 48 24.08 -10.42 18.33
CA PRO A 48 25.06 -9.53 18.97
C PRO A 48 24.39 -8.22 19.37
N GLY A 49 24.94 -7.54 20.40
CA GLY A 49 24.36 -6.32 20.95
C GLY A 49 24.25 -5.15 19.94
N ASP A 50 25.00 -5.20 18.86
CA ASP A 50 25.01 -4.17 17.81
C ASP A 50 24.13 -4.50 16.59
N VAL A 51 23.26 -5.52 16.66
CA VAL A 51 22.37 -5.88 15.53
C VAL A 51 21.38 -4.76 15.19
N PHE A 52 20.93 -3.99 16.18
CA PHE A 52 20.12 -2.81 15.92
C PHE A 52 20.88 -1.79 15.06
N TYR A 53 22.14 -1.55 15.40
CA TYR A 53 23.00 -0.63 14.65
C TYR A 53 23.31 -1.14 13.23
N LEU A 54 23.39 -2.46 13.03
CA LEU A 54 23.54 -3.06 11.69
C LEU A 54 22.43 -2.57 10.74
N HIS A 55 21.17 -2.58 11.19
CA HIS A 55 20.02 -2.17 10.40
C HIS A 55 19.84 -0.65 10.38
N SER A 56 19.98 0.04 11.52
CA SER A 56 19.74 1.48 11.57
C SER A 56 20.72 2.26 10.71
N ARG A 57 22.03 1.95 10.76
CA ARG A 57 23.04 2.61 9.92
C ARG A 57 22.86 2.35 8.42
N LEU A 58 22.07 1.34 8.03
CA LEU A 58 21.70 1.08 6.63
C LEU A 58 20.45 1.85 6.24
N LEU A 59 19.40 1.76 7.08
CA LEU A 59 18.07 2.30 6.76
C LEU A 59 18.01 3.83 6.88
N GLU A 60 18.73 4.42 7.83
CA GLU A 60 18.80 5.89 8.00
C GLU A 60 19.50 6.61 6.82
N ARG A 61 20.14 5.89 5.94
CA ARG A 61 20.69 6.43 4.70
C ARG A 61 19.62 6.72 3.66
N ALA A 62 18.44 6.10 3.76
CA ALA A 62 17.28 6.42 2.96
C ALA A 62 16.66 7.74 3.46
N ALA A 63 16.60 8.74 2.58
CA ALA A 63 16.16 10.08 2.95
C ALA A 63 15.60 10.82 1.74
N LYS A 64 14.71 11.80 2.02
CA LYS A 64 14.32 12.86 1.09
C LYS A 64 15.12 14.11 1.44
N LEU A 65 15.92 14.57 0.52
CA LEU A 65 16.70 15.80 0.69
C LEU A 65 15.83 17.04 0.50
N ASN A 66 16.23 18.15 1.11
CA ASN A 66 15.60 19.45 0.93
C ASN A 66 16.01 20.10 -0.42
N ASP A 67 15.42 21.25 -0.73
CA ASP A 67 15.68 21.94 -2.00
C ASP A 67 17.13 22.43 -2.10
N GLU A 68 17.75 22.84 -0.98
CA GLU A 68 19.15 23.27 -0.94
C GLU A 68 20.12 22.15 -1.30
N GLN A 69 19.75 20.91 -1.01
CA GLN A 69 20.52 19.70 -1.29
C GLN A 69 20.09 19.01 -2.61
N GLY A 70 19.38 19.73 -3.50
CA GLY A 70 18.99 19.22 -4.81
C GLY A 70 17.72 18.39 -4.85
N ASN A 71 16.96 18.29 -3.74
CA ASN A 71 15.62 17.69 -3.69
C ASN A 71 15.54 16.19 -4.10
N GLY A 72 16.66 15.49 -4.13
CA GLY A 72 16.73 14.05 -4.43
C GLY A 72 16.13 13.18 -3.34
N SER A 73 15.88 11.91 -3.63
CA SER A 73 15.37 10.96 -2.64
C SER A 73 15.89 9.56 -2.83
N LEU A 74 16.06 8.85 -1.72
CA LEU A 74 16.28 7.41 -1.67
C LEU A 74 15.21 6.80 -0.77
N THR A 75 14.34 5.97 -1.34
CA THR A 75 13.30 5.24 -0.61
C THR A 75 13.74 3.80 -0.41
N ALA A 76 13.77 3.34 0.84
CA ALA A 76 14.08 1.96 1.18
C ALA A 76 12.82 1.17 1.50
N LEU A 77 12.71 -0.02 0.92
CA LEU A 77 11.68 -1.02 1.23
C LEU A 77 12.35 -2.27 1.81
N PRO A 78 12.63 -2.31 3.12
CA PRO A 78 13.17 -3.50 3.76
C PRO A 78 12.11 -4.58 3.91
N VAL A 79 12.46 -5.79 3.52
CA VAL A 79 11.64 -6.99 3.75
C VAL A 79 12.11 -7.64 5.03
N ILE A 80 11.16 -7.98 5.90
CA ILE A 80 11.36 -8.72 7.15
C ILE A 80 10.48 -9.96 7.12
N GLU A 81 11.08 -11.11 7.35
CA GLU A 81 10.37 -12.36 7.52
C GLU A 81 9.95 -12.52 9.00
N THR A 82 8.66 -12.75 9.23
CA THR A 82 8.14 -13.09 10.57
C THR A 82 7.87 -14.58 10.65
N GLN A 83 8.14 -15.18 11.83
CA GLN A 83 7.76 -16.56 12.11
C GLN A 83 6.38 -16.57 12.77
N ALA A 84 5.47 -17.39 12.26
CA ALA A 84 4.10 -17.51 12.76
C ALA A 84 3.34 -16.17 12.89
N ASN A 85 3.62 -15.20 12.01
CA ASN A 85 3.08 -13.84 12.05
C ASN A 85 3.45 -13.05 13.33
N ASP A 86 4.47 -13.46 14.07
CA ASP A 86 4.91 -12.75 15.28
C ASP A 86 5.74 -11.51 14.92
N VAL A 87 5.09 -10.36 14.92
CA VAL A 87 5.73 -9.04 14.74
C VAL A 87 6.40 -8.52 16.01
N SER A 88 6.19 -9.18 17.17
CA SER A 88 6.78 -8.78 18.46
C SER A 88 8.19 -9.34 18.68
N ALA A 89 8.67 -10.20 17.78
CA ALA A 89 10.02 -10.73 17.79
C ALA A 89 11.09 -9.63 17.69
N TYR A 90 12.32 -9.95 18.02
CA TYR A 90 13.38 -8.94 18.20
C TYR A 90 13.71 -8.18 16.91
N ILE A 91 13.93 -8.86 15.80
CA ILE A 91 14.30 -8.21 14.53
C ILE A 91 13.13 -7.40 13.95
N PRO A 92 11.88 -7.91 13.86
CA PRO A 92 10.74 -7.12 13.42
C PRO A 92 10.54 -5.82 14.22
N THR A 93 10.57 -5.90 15.56
CA THR A 93 10.37 -4.71 16.41
C THR A 93 11.46 -3.66 16.22
N ASN A 94 12.71 -4.09 16.05
CA ASN A 94 13.82 -3.18 15.75
C ASN A 94 13.59 -2.45 14.43
N VAL A 95 13.23 -3.16 13.37
CA VAL A 95 13.04 -2.54 12.04
C VAL A 95 11.80 -1.64 12.01
N ILE A 96 10.70 -2.02 12.65
CA ILE A 96 9.51 -1.15 12.81
C ILE A 96 9.88 0.16 13.51
N SER A 97 10.79 0.13 14.51
CA SER A 97 11.20 1.34 15.21
C SER A 97 12.09 2.26 14.38
N ILE A 98 12.87 1.71 13.45
CA ILE A 98 13.76 2.47 12.57
C ILE A 98 12.98 3.08 11.39
N THR A 99 12.03 2.35 10.83
CA THR A 99 11.30 2.73 9.61
C THR A 99 10.12 3.66 9.88
N ASP A 100 9.61 4.31 8.83
CA ASP A 100 8.45 5.22 8.90
C ASP A 100 7.10 4.50 8.79
N GLY A 101 7.07 3.24 9.09
CA GLY A 101 5.87 2.42 9.07
C GLY A 101 6.12 1.02 8.51
N GLN A 102 5.05 0.26 8.38
CA GLN A 102 5.11 -1.11 7.86
C GLN A 102 3.92 -1.42 6.96
N ILE A 103 4.16 -2.25 5.96
CA ILE A 103 3.14 -2.94 5.16
C ILE A 103 3.08 -4.36 5.69
N PHE A 104 1.98 -4.72 6.36
CA PHE A 104 1.80 -6.03 6.97
C PHE A 104 1.12 -6.98 5.98
N LEU A 105 1.83 -8.05 5.59
CA LEU A 105 1.30 -9.12 4.74
C LEU A 105 0.85 -10.29 5.62
N GLU A 106 -0.37 -10.77 5.37
CA GLU A 106 -1.00 -11.80 6.20
C GLU A 106 -1.32 -13.05 5.39
N THR A 107 -0.81 -14.18 5.84
CA THR A 107 -0.97 -15.47 5.16
C THR A 107 -2.44 -15.88 4.99
N ASN A 108 -3.29 -15.58 5.98
CA ASN A 108 -4.72 -15.89 5.92
C ASN A 108 -5.43 -15.12 4.79
N LEU A 109 -5.08 -13.84 4.58
CA LEU A 109 -5.60 -13.05 3.47
C LEU A 109 -5.16 -13.62 2.12
N PHE A 110 -3.92 -14.09 2.03
CA PHE A 110 -3.42 -14.73 0.81
C PHE A 110 -4.22 -15.98 0.45
N PHE A 111 -4.50 -16.83 1.42
CA PHE A 111 -5.31 -18.04 1.19
C PHE A 111 -6.78 -17.74 0.89
N GLN A 112 -7.30 -16.61 1.35
CA GLN A 112 -8.63 -16.11 0.97
C GLN A 112 -8.67 -15.49 -0.43
N GLY A 113 -7.55 -15.49 -1.16
CA GLY A 113 -7.47 -14.92 -2.50
C GLY A 113 -7.36 -13.39 -2.52
N ILE A 114 -7.11 -12.75 -1.39
CA ILE A 114 -6.83 -11.31 -1.31
C ILE A 114 -5.35 -11.11 -1.65
N ARG A 115 -5.09 -10.56 -2.83
CA ARG A 115 -3.73 -10.36 -3.34
C ARG A 115 -3.62 -8.97 -3.96
N PRO A 116 -2.66 -8.13 -3.48
CA PRO A 116 -1.70 -8.42 -2.41
C PRO A 116 -2.38 -8.64 -1.06
N ALA A 117 -1.78 -9.50 -0.22
CA ALA A 117 -2.33 -9.94 1.06
C ALA A 117 -2.09 -8.89 2.18
N VAL A 118 -2.34 -7.62 1.88
CA VAL A 118 -2.09 -6.49 2.78
C VAL A 118 -3.18 -6.38 3.83
N ASN A 119 -2.79 -6.50 5.10
CA ASN A 119 -3.67 -6.15 6.20
C ASN A 119 -3.64 -4.62 6.41
N VAL A 120 -4.66 -3.93 5.90
CA VAL A 120 -4.77 -2.46 5.97
C VAL A 120 -4.89 -1.95 7.41
N GLY A 121 -5.44 -2.75 8.33
CA GLY A 121 -5.60 -2.39 9.74
C GLY A 121 -4.27 -2.32 10.48
N LEU A 122 -3.41 -3.33 10.28
CA LEU A 122 -2.09 -3.45 10.92
C LEU A 122 -0.99 -2.67 10.17
N SER A 123 -1.23 -2.31 8.92
CA SER A 123 -0.30 -1.49 8.16
C SER A 123 -0.38 -0.03 8.58
N VAL A 124 0.79 0.58 8.80
CA VAL A 124 0.91 1.96 9.29
C VAL A 124 1.91 2.71 8.43
N SER A 125 1.63 3.97 8.13
CA SER A 125 2.59 4.92 7.58
C SER A 125 2.67 6.16 8.48
N ARG A 126 3.86 6.48 8.99
CA ARG A 126 4.09 7.71 9.78
C ARG A 126 4.04 8.96 8.90
N VAL A 127 4.44 8.85 7.64
CA VAL A 127 4.35 9.93 6.64
C VAL A 127 2.89 10.16 6.24
N GLY A 128 2.13 9.10 6.14
CA GLY A 128 0.69 9.14 5.86
C GLY A 128 0.36 9.82 4.54
N SER A 129 -0.70 10.61 4.56
CA SER A 129 -1.21 11.31 3.37
C SER A 129 -0.29 12.42 2.85
N SER A 130 0.76 12.79 3.59
CA SER A 130 1.74 13.79 3.13
C SER A 130 2.55 13.31 1.91
N ALA A 131 2.70 11.98 1.75
CA ALA A 131 3.37 11.38 0.60
C ALA A 131 2.45 11.19 -0.62
N GLN A 132 1.14 11.39 -0.48
CA GLN A 132 0.16 11.22 -1.55
C GLN A 132 0.03 12.47 -2.41
N THR A 133 -0.25 12.28 -3.71
CA THR A 133 -0.73 13.38 -4.54
C THR A 133 -2.08 13.89 -4.03
N LYS A 134 -2.42 15.15 -4.32
CA LYS A 134 -3.71 15.72 -3.90
C LYS A 134 -4.88 14.90 -4.43
N ALA A 135 -4.79 14.41 -5.67
CA ALA A 135 -5.80 13.55 -6.28
C ALA A 135 -6.02 12.26 -5.48
N MET A 136 -4.93 11.53 -5.17
CA MET A 136 -5.02 10.30 -4.38
C MET A 136 -5.56 10.54 -2.97
N LYS A 137 -5.12 11.61 -2.31
CA LYS A 137 -5.59 11.98 -0.97
C LYS A 137 -7.11 12.23 -0.94
N LYS A 138 -7.67 12.88 -1.98
CA LYS A 138 -9.11 13.14 -2.09
C LYS A 138 -9.93 11.85 -2.18
N VAL A 139 -9.46 10.85 -2.91
CA VAL A 139 -10.23 9.62 -3.18
C VAL A 139 -9.97 8.50 -2.18
N ALA A 140 -8.73 8.36 -1.70
CA ALA A 140 -8.34 7.25 -0.82
C ALA A 140 -8.51 7.53 0.68
N GLY A 141 -8.75 8.78 1.07
CA GLY A 141 -8.76 9.20 2.48
C GLY A 141 -9.77 8.46 3.37
N LYS A 142 -10.88 8.02 2.80
CA LYS A 142 -11.95 7.31 3.52
C LYS A 142 -11.83 5.78 3.50
N ILE A 143 -11.06 5.22 2.54
CA ILE A 143 -11.01 3.77 2.31
C ILE A 143 -10.60 3.00 3.57
N LYS A 144 -9.58 3.46 4.28
CA LYS A 144 -9.09 2.77 5.49
C LYS A 144 -10.18 2.65 6.54
N GLY A 145 -10.95 3.72 6.77
CA GLY A 145 -12.08 3.74 7.71
C GLY A 145 -13.22 2.82 7.25
N GLU A 146 -13.60 2.87 5.98
CA GLU A 146 -14.65 2.02 5.40
C GLU A 146 -14.30 0.54 5.49
N LEU A 147 -13.05 0.18 5.18
CA LEU A 147 -12.58 -1.21 5.30
C LEU A 147 -12.45 -1.68 6.75
N ALA A 148 -12.12 -0.79 7.69
CA ALA A 148 -12.11 -1.13 9.11
C ALA A 148 -13.53 -1.43 9.62
N GLN A 149 -14.50 -0.57 9.32
CA GLN A 149 -15.91 -0.78 9.65
C GLN A 149 -16.46 -2.06 8.99
N TYR A 150 -16.13 -2.29 7.72
CA TYR A 150 -16.52 -3.51 7.02
C TYR A 150 -16.02 -4.77 7.73
N ARG A 151 -14.74 -4.83 8.15
CA ARG A 151 -14.19 -6.00 8.83
C ARG A 151 -14.86 -6.25 10.18
N GLU A 152 -15.10 -5.18 10.94
CA GLU A 152 -15.80 -5.27 12.21
C GLU A 152 -17.22 -5.82 12.01
N MET A 153 -17.98 -5.23 11.09
CA MET A 153 -19.36 -5.68 10.83
C MET A 153 -19.42 -7.07 10.18
N ALA A 154 -18.45 -7.44 9.34
CA ALA A 154 -18.37 -8.77 8.73
C ALA A 154 -18.14 -9.87 9.79
N ALA A 155 -17.36 -9.58 10.83
CA ALA A 155 -17.20 -10.50 11.96
C ALA A 155 -18.51 -10.68 12.74
N PHE A 156 -19.25 -9.61 13.00
CA PHE A 156 -20.56 -9.68 13.66
C PHE A 156 -21.63 -10.37 12.81
N ALA A 157 -21.62 -10.13 11.48
CA ALA A 157 -22.59 -10.73 10.56
C ALA A 157 -22.56 -12.25 10.50
N GLN A 158 -21.44 -12.88 10.91
CA GLN A 158 -21.34 -14.34 11.02
C GLN A 158 -22.22 -14.92 12.14
N PHE A 159 -22.61 -14.12 13.13
CA PHE A 159 -23.33 -14.55 14.30
C PHE A 159 -24.79 -14.07 14.35
N GLY A 160 -25.21 -13.17 13.43
CA GLY A 160 -26.56 -12.57 13.42
C GLY A 160 -27.30 -12.77 12.10
N SER A 161 -28.60 -13.10 12.18
CA SER A 161 -29.45 -13.34 11.01
C SER A 161 -30.16 -12.09 10.47
N ASP A 162 -30.39 -11.07 11.30
CA ASP A 162 -31.13 -9.87 10.92
C ASP A 162 -30.23 -8.63 10.97
N LEU A 163 -29.74 -8.25 9.80
CA LEU A 163 -28.96 -7.03 9.61
C LEU A 163 -29.86 -5.90 9.12
N ASP A 164 -29.71 -4.73 9.72
CA ASP A 164 -30.42 -3.55 9.25
C ASP A 164 -29.90 -3.10 7.87
N ALA A 165 -30.68 -2.27 7.17
CA ALA A 165 -30.39 -1.82 5.81
C ALA A 165 -29.09 -0.98 5.73
N SER A 166 -28.66 -0.34 6.83
CA SER A 166 -27.42 0.44 6.86
C SER A 166 -26.20 -0.46 6.95
N THR A 167 -26.25 -1.46 7.81
CA THR A 167 -25.21 -2.49 7.96
C THR A 167 -25.07 -3.32 6.68
N GLN A 168 -26.20 -3.68 6.03
CA GLN A 168 -26.16 -4.40 4.76
C GLN A 168 -25.47 -3.58 3.65
N ARG A 169 -25.73 -2.26 3.58
CA ARG A 169 -25.04 -1.37 2.63
C ARG A 169 -23.54 -1.27 2.89
N LEU A 170 -23.14 -1.17 4.15
CA LEU A 170 -21.75 -1.14 4.57
C LEU A 170 -21.02 -2.44 4.18
N LEU A 171 -21.64 -3.60 4.43
CA LEU A 171 -21.09 -4.90 4.04
C LEU A 171 -20.98 -5.04 2.52
N ASN A 172 -21.99 -4.60 1.78
CA ASN A 172 -21.99 -4.60 0.33
C ASN A 172 -20.87 -3.73 -0.24
N ARG A 173 -20.71 -2.50 0.26
CA ARG A 173 -19.64 -1.60 -0.15
C ARG A 173 -18.26 -2.15 0.20
N GLY A 174 -18.06 -2.55 1.43
CA GLY A 174 -16.77 -3.05 1.91
C GLY A 174 -16.29 -4.29 1.15
N SER A 175 -17.19 -5.21 0.82
CA SER A 175 -16.87 -6.39 0.01
C SER A 175 -16.44 -6.01 -1.42
N ARG A 176 -17.10 -5.03 -2.06
CA ARG A 176 -16.73 -4.55 -3.41
C ARG A 176 -15.42 -3.76 -3.39
N LEU A 177 -15.19 -2.93 -2.38
CA LEU A 177 -13.91 -2.25 -2.20
C LEU A 177 -12.77 -3.25 -1.97
N THR A 178 -13.00 -4.30 -1.19
CA THR A 178 -12.00 -5.36 -1.00
C THR A 178 -11.68 -6.08 -2.31
N GLU A 179 -12.71 -6.36 -3.13
CA GLU A 179 -12.51 -6.98 -4.45
C GLU A 179 -11.79 -6.04 -5.43
N LEU A 180 -12.15 -4.75 -5.43
CA LEU A 180 -11.53 -3.72 -6.26
C LEU A 180 -10.04 -3.54 -5.96
N LEU A 181 -9.63 -3.70 -4.70
CA LEU A 181 -8.23 -3.54 -4.29
C LEU A 181 -7.36 -4.77 -4.58
N LYS A 182 -7.94 -5.88 -5.05
CA LYS A 182 -7.15 -7.01 -5.55
C LYS A 182 -6.44 -6.63 -6.85
N GLN A 183 -5.19 -7.05 -6.97
CA GLN A 183 -4.35 -6.69 -8.11
C GLN A 183 -3.66 -7.95 -8.67
N PRO A 184 -3.68 -8.18 -9.99
CA PRO A 184 -2.89 -9.23 -10.61
C PRO A 184 -1.39 -8.97 -10.43
N GLN A 185 -0.62 -10.03 -10.39
CA GLN A 185 0.83 -9.95 -10.31
C GLN A 185 1.40 -9.23 -11.55
N PHE A 186 2.40 -8.38 -11.36
CA PHE A 186 3.06 -7.60 -12.41
C PHE A 186 2.14 -6.68 -13.25
N SER A 187 1.01 -6.27 -12.69
CA SER A 187 0.04 -5.41 -13.37
C SER A 187 -0.20 -4.11 -12.59
N PRO A 188 0.80 -3.23 -12.45
CA PRO A 188 0.62 -1.97 -11.74
C PRO A 188 -0.26 -1.01 -12.56
N LEU A 189 -1.13 -0.26 -11.86
CA LEU A 189 -1.90 0.83 -12.44
C LEU A 189 -1.16 2.16 -12.25
N LYS A 190 -1.29 3.06 -13.22
CA LYS A 190 -0.82 4.44 -13.09
C LYS A 190 -1.63 5.19 -12.03
N MET A 191 -1.05 6.23 -11.43
CA MET A 191 -1.67 6.99 -10.34
C MET A 191 -3.04 7.56 -10.75
N GLU A 192 -3.15 8.15 -11.91
CA GLU A 192 -4.40 8.70 -12.45
C GLU A 192 -5.48 7.63 -12.68
N GLU A 193 -5.07 6.44 -13.06
CA GLU A 193 -5.95 5.28 -13.22
C GLU A 193 -6.45 4.76 -11.87
N GLN A 194 -5.53 4.65 -10.88
CA GLN A 194 -5.90 4.30 -9.51
C GLN A 194 -6.90 5.31 -8.92
N VAL A 195 -6.68 6.60 -9.14
CA VAL A 195 -7.59 7.67 -8.70
C VAL A 195 -8.99 7.47 -9.28
N ALA A 196 -9.10 7.19 -10.58
CA ALA A 196 -10.39 7.00 -11.24
C ALA A 196 -11.14 5.76 -10.72
N VAL A 197 -10.44 4.64 -10.56
CA VAL A 197 -11.02 3.37 -10.08
C VAL A 197 -11.45 3.47 -8.62
N ILE A 198 -10.59 4.03 -7.76
CA ILE A 198 -10.89 4.23 -6.34
C ILE A 198 -12.05 5.22 -6.18
N TRP A 199 -12.08 6.29 -6.98
CA TRP A 199 -13.18 7.24 -6.98
C TRP A 199 -14.51 6.57 -7.31
N ALA A 200 -14.56 5.69 -8.32
CA ALA A 200 -15.76 4.94 -8.66
C ALA A 200 -16.22 4.03 -7.51
N GLY A 201 -15.30 3.31 -6.87
CA GLY A 201 -15.60 2.44 -5.73
C GLY A 201 -16.14 3.21 -4.51
N THR A 202 -15.47 4.29 -4.11
CA THR A 202 -15.84 5.07 -2.92
C THR A 202 -17.11 5.89 -3.13
N ASN A 203 -17.49 6.20 -4.37
CA ASN A 203 -18.75 6.87 -4.69
C ASN A 203 -19.93 5.90 -4.95
N GLY A 204 -19.73 4.58 -4.74
CA GLY A 204 -20.84 3.61 -4.73
C GLY A 204 -21.26 3.04 -6.06
N TYR A 205 -20.52 3.30 -7.14
CA TYR A 205 -20.86 2.76 -8.46
C TYR A 205 -20.72 1.24 -8.58
N LEU A 206 -20.09 0.60 -7.61
CA LEU A 206 -19.93 -0.85 -7.53
C LEU A 206 -20.97 -1.52 -6.61
N ASP A 207 -21.72 -0.78 -5.81
CA ASP A 207 -22.54 -1.33 -4.73
C ASP A 207 -23.62 -2.30 -5.22
N ALA A 208 -24.20 -2.05 -6.40
CA ALA A 208 -25.22 -2.89 -7.01
C ALA A 208 -24.65 -4.07 -7.80
N LEU A 209 -23.33 -4.11 -8.08
CA LEU A 209 -22.74 -5.15 -8.91
C LEU A 209 -22.51 -6.45 -8.10
N PRO A 210 -22.67 -7.63 -8.72
CA PRO A 210 -22.15 -8.86 -8.17
C PRO A 210 -20.63 -8.79 -7.98
N LEU A 211 -20.08 -9.42 -6.93
CA LEU A 211 -18.62 -9.44 -6.69
C LEU A 211 -17.83 -9.93 -7.90
N SER A 212 -18.34 -10.94 -8.61
CA SER A 212 -17.70 -11.49 -9.81
C SER A 212 -17.59 -10.51 -10.98
N LYS A 213 -18.36 -9.42 -10.98
CA LYS A 213 -18.37 -8.39 -12.04
C LYS A 213 -17.46 -7.19 -11.70
N VAL A 214 -16.98 -7.05 -10.47
CA VAL A 214 -16.17 -5.90 -10.04
C VAL A 214 -14.91 -5.75 -10.88
N ARG A 215 -14.19 -6.84 -11.13
CA ARG A 215 -12.98 -6.83 -11.97
C ARG A 215 -13.28 -6.45 -13.43
N ALA A 216 -14.33 -7.02 -14.00
CA ALA A 216 -14.73 -6.69 -15.36
C ALA A 216 -15.17 -5.22 -15.49
N PHE A 217 -15.81 -4.66 -14.46
CA PHE A 217 -16.14 -3.23 -14.40
C PHE A 217 -14.88 -2.37 -14.40
N GLU A 218 -13.91 -2.70 -13.56
CA GLU A 218 -12.61 -1.99 -13.48
C GLU A 218 -11.90 -1.99 -14.85
N ASP A 219 -11.73 -3.17 -15.43
CA ASP A 219 -11.06 -3.33 -16.73
C ASP A 219 -11.78 -2.57 -17.86
N GLY A 220 -13.10 -2.62 -17.88
CA GLY A 220 -13.93 -1.90 -18.85
C GLY A 220 -13.85 -0.39 -18.67
N LEU A 221 -13.93 0.11 -17.43
CA LEU A 221 -13.80 1.53 -17.13
C LEU A 221 -12.41 2.06 -17.53
N LEU A 222 -11.35 1.33 -17.19
CA LEU A 222 -9.98 1.71 -17.56
C LEU A 222 -9.79 1.69 -19.09
N SER A 223 -10.37 0.71 -19.78
CA SER A 223 -10.33 0.66 -21.25
C SER A 223 -11.03 1.87 -21.88
N LEU A 224 -12.20 2.24 -21.35
CA LEU A 224 -12.93 3.43 -21.79
C LEU A 224 -12.13 4.73 -21.56
N LEU A 225 -11.56 4.88 -20.36
CA LEU A 225 -10.77 6.06 -20.01
C LEU A 225 -9.51 6.19 -20.89
N ARG A 226 -8.79 5.10 -21.10
CA ARG A 226 -7.59 5.06 -21.96
C ARG A 226 -7.91 5.33 -23.42
N GLY A 227 -9.05 4.84 -23.92
CA GLY A 227 -9.43 4.96 -25.33
C GLY A 227 -10.11 6.27 -25.69
N LYS A 228 -11.07 6.74 -24.87
CA LYS A 228 -11.92 7.88 -25.22
C LYS A 228 -11.72 9.12 -24.34
N HIS A 229 -11.14 8.96 -23.16
CA HIS A 229 -11.00 10.03 -22.18
C HIS A 229 -9.57 10.16 -21.66
N ILE A 230 -8.59 9.88 -22.51
CA ILE A 230 -7.17 9.97 -22.16
C ILE A 230 -6.78 11.38 -21.68
N ASP A 231 -7.41 12.43 -22.21
CA ASP A 231 -7.16 13.80 -21.81
C ASP A 231 -7.52 14.05 -20.34
N LEU A 232 -8.58 13.39 -19.84
CA LEU A 232 -8.95 13.46 -18.42
C LEU A 232 -7.89 12.78 -17.54
N LEU A 233 -7.39 11.60 -17.92
CA LEU A 233 -6.30 10.95 -17.21
C LEU A 233 -5.04 11.80 -17.23
N ASN A 234 -4.67 12.36 -18.37
CA ASN A 234 -3.51 13.26 -18.49
C ASN A 234 -3.66 14.51 -17.60
N ALA A 235 -4.86 15.11 -17.57
CA ALA A 235 -5.12 16.28 -16.71
C ALA A 235 -4.94 15.96 -15.22
N ILE A 236 -5.37 14.79 -14.75
CA ILE A 236 -5.18 14.33 -13.36
C ILE A 236 -3.69 14.05 -13.09
N ARG A 237 -2.99 13.40 -14.02
CA ARG A 237 -1.56 13.08 -13.89
C ARG A 237 -0.72 14.35 -13.79
N ASP A 238 -0.94 15.29 -14.69
CA ASP A 238 -0.09 16.48 -14.84
C ASP A 238 -0.34 17.50 -13.72
N SER A 239 -1.61 17.68 -13.30
CA SER A 239 -1.96 18.54 -12.17
C SER A 239 -1.67 17.90 -10.81
N LYS A 240 -1.55 16.55 -10.74
CA LYS A 240 -1.50 15.74 -9.50
C LYS A 240 -2.68 16.03 -8.57
N ASP A 241 -3.76 16.57 -9.10
CA ASP A 241 -4.98 16.93 -8.37
C ASP A 241 -6.23 16.44 -9.12
N LEU A 242 -7.31 16.22 -8.38
CA LEU A 242 -8.65 16.03 -8.90
C LEU A 242 -9.44 17.32 -8.63
N SER A 243 -9.37 18.27 -9.59
CA SER A 243 -10.16 19.50 -9.54
C SER A 243 -11.66 19.19 -9.63
N ASP A 244 -12.50 20.12 -9.21
CA ASP A 244 -13.96 19.95 -9.27
C ASP A 244 -14.45 19.73 -10.70
N ASP A 245 -13.83 20.39 -11.71
CA ASP A 245 -14.13 20.19 -13.12
C ASP A 245 -13.76 18.78 -13.58
N ASN A 246 -12.55 18.31 -13.24
CA ASN A 246 -12.11 16.94 -13.56
C ASN A 246 -12.94 15.89 -12.81
N ALA A 247 -13.35 16.16 -11.58
CA ALA A 247 -14.24 15.28 -10.81
C ALA A 247 -15.63 15.20 -11.45
N ALA A 248 -16.18 16.33 -11.93
CA ALA A 248 -17.45 16.37 -12.67
C ALA A 248 -17.38 15.59 -14.00
N LYS A 249 -16.28 15.75 -14.74
CA LYS A 249 -16.04 14.98 -15.97
C LYS A 249 -15.93 13.48 -15.68
N LEU A 250 -15.14 13.11 -14.66
CA LEU A 250 -14.98 11.72 -14.24
C LEU A 250 -16.34 11.11 -13.84
N LYS A 251 -17.14 11.86 -13.08
CA LYS A 251 -18.50 11.47 -12.70
C LYS A 251 -19.34 11.16 -13.94
N GLY A 252 -19.38 12.05 -14.92
CA GLY A 252 -20.15 11.84 -16.15
C GLY A 252 -19.73 10.58 -16.93
N VAL A 253 -18.42 10.33 -16.99
CA VAL A 253 -17.87 9.12 -17.66
C VAL A 253 -18.26 7.86 -16.90
N VAL A 254 -18.07 7.84 -15.58
CA VAL A 254 -18.39 6.67 -14.73
C VAL A 254 -19.89 6.37 -14.74
N GLU A 255 -20.74 7.40 -14.62
CA GLU A 255 -22.21 7.25 -14.69
C GLU A 255 -22.68 6.71 -16.06
N GLY A 256 -22.10 7.23 -17.14
CA GLY A 256 -22.39 6.75 -18.48
C GLY A 256 -21.99 5.28 -18.66
N PHE A 257 -20.80 4.93 -18.19
CA PHE A 257 -20.29 3.56 -18.26
C PHE A 257 -21.12 2.60 -17.40
N ALA A 258 -21.41 2.97 -16.15
CA ALA A 258 -22.19 2.13 -15.22
C ALA A 258 -23.58 1.78 -15.77
N LYS A 259 -24.25 2.70 -16.49
CA LYS A 259 -25.55 2.46 -17.13
C LYS A 259 -25.48 1.44 -18.26
N THR A 260 -24.35 1.32 -18.93
CA THR A 260 -24.16 0.44 -20.09
C THR A 260 -23.50 -0.90 -19.73
N PHE A 261 -22.97 -1.00 -18.52
CA PHE A 261 -22.22 -2.17 -18.05
C PHE A 261 -23.11 -3.31 -17.53
N ALA A 262 -24.39 -3.10 -17.35
CA ALA A 262 -25.34 -4.00 -16.69
C ALA A 262 -25.37 -5.45 -17.25
#